data_2b10ed69f2e061f98e4226d230b768b0
#
_entry.id   2b10ed69f2e061f98e4226d230b768b0
#
_cell.length_a   1.000
_cell.length_b   1.000
_cell.length_c   1.000
_cell.angle_alpha   90.00
_cell.angle_beta   90.00
_cell.angle_gamma   90.00
#
_symmetry.space_group_name_H-M   'P 1'
#
loop_
_entity.id
_entity.type
_entity.pdbx_description
1 polymer ?
#
loop_
_entity_poly.entity_id
_entity_poly.type
_entity_poly.pdbx_seq_one_letter_code
_entity_poly.pdbx_strand_id
1 'polypeptide(L)'
;MSYVLRDYQQKASDAAVSFFNNKAKKTNAIMVLPTGSGKSLIIADIAARLDGHTLVFQPSKEILEQNFKKLCSYGILDCSIYSASFNSKEISRITFATIGSVKNHPELFTHFKNIIVDECHLVNPKEGMYKDFFDAVKCKVLGLTATPYRLSSSRDFGSMLKFITRTKPHVFSEVIYHVQISTLLDMGYLAKLDYYSMNPSGWNELNLKVNTTGADYTDRSVQKEYERIDFYGYLVHIVQRLMNPKAGGKRKGILVFTRFLKEAEQLTWSIPGAAIVSGDTPKGERERILEAFKAGEIPVVANVGVLTTGFDYPELDTVVMARPTM
;
A
#
# COMPACT_ATOMS: atom_id res chain seq x y z
N MET A 1 13.58 22.03 5.94
CA MET A 1 14.01 21.97 4.53
C MET A 1 12.78 22.22 3.67
N SER A 2 12.82 23.18 2.75
CA SER A 2 11.72 23.37 1.80
C SER A 2 11.77 22.23 0.78
N TYR A 3 10.70 21.46 0.64
CA TYR A 3 10.56 20.48 -0.43
C TYR A 3 10.19 21.18 -1.75
N VAL A 4 10.59 20.56 -2.86
CA VAL A 4 10.21 21.01 -4.20
C VAL A 4 9.35 19.91 -4.83
N LEU A 5 8.13 20.27 -5.20
CA LEU A 5 7.24 19.35 -5.93
C LEU A 5 7.72 19.18 -7.37
N ARG A 6 7.63 17.97 -7.89
CA ARG A 6 7.75 17.69 -9.31
C ARG A 6 6.51 18.23 -10.05
N ASP A 7 6.62 18.51 -11.34
CA ASP A 7 5.52 19.11 -12.12
C ASP A 7 4.18 18.39 -11.97
N TYR A 8 4.18 17.06 -12.03
CA TYR A 8 2.95 16.28 -11.86
C TYR A 8 2.41 16.32 -10.43
N GLN A 9 3.29 16.44 -9.42
CA GLN A 9 2.89 16.58 -8.02
C GLN A 9 2.28 17.95 -7.77
N GLN A 10 2.85 19.00 -8.36
CA GLN A 10 2.30 20.35 -8.31
C GLN A 10 0.90 20.38 -8.95
N LYS A 11 0.75 19.85 -10.16
CA LYS A 11 -0.55 19.75 -10.85
C LYS A 11 -1.57 18.96 -10.04
N ALA A 12 -1.15 17.87 -9.40
CA ALA A 12 -2.00 17.08 -8.51
C ALA A 12 -2.48 17.92 -7.32
N SER A 13 -1.56 18.60 -6.64
CA SER A 13 -1.91 19.45 -5.50
C SER A 13 -2.82 20.61 -5.91
N ASP A 14 -2.55 21.28 -7.04
CA ASP A 14 -3.38 22.37 -7.56
C ASP A 14 -4.80 21.91 -7.89
N ALA A 15 -4.95 20.73 -8.49
CA ALA A 15 -6.25 20.13 -8.76
C ALA A 15 -7.03 19.85 -7.47
N ALA A 16 -6.35 19.36 -6.43
CA ALA A 16 -6.97 19.10 -5.12
C ALA A 16 -7.40 20.39 -4.41
N VAL A 17 -6.54 21.41 -4.38
CA VAL A 17 -6.85 22.70 -3.78
C VAL A 17 -8.03 23.38 -4.53
N SER A 18 -8.04 23.34 -5.85
CA SER A 18 -9.15 23.82 -6.66
C SER A 18 -10.45 23.06 -6.37
N PHE A 19 -10.36 21.73 -6.24
CA PHE A 19 -11.50 20.91 -5.87
C PHE A 19 -12.09 21.31 -4.51
N PHE A 20 -11.30 21.44 -3.47
CA PHE A 20 -11.78 21.82 -2.14
C PHE A 20 -12.35 23.24 -2.11
N ASN A 21 -11.75 24.19 -2.83
CA ASN A 21 -12.19 25.58 -2.89
C ASN A 21 -13.45 25.80 -3.71
N ASN A 22 -13.83 24.87 -4.58
CA ASN A 22 -15.05 24.96 -5.36
C ASN A 22 -16.30 24.65 -4.52
N LYS A 23 -16.90 25.67 -3.91
CA LYS A 23 -18.09 25.53 -3.03
C LYS A 23 -19.36 25.06 -3.75
N ALA A 24 -19.46 25.24 -5.07
CA ALA A 24 -20.60 24.79 -5.85
C ALA A 24 -20.63 23.25 -6.01
N LYS A 25 -19.46 22.61 -5.95
CA LYS A 25 -19.32 21.19 -6.12
C LYS A 25 -19.42 20.45 -4.79
N LYS A 26 -20.48 19.66 -4.62
CA LYS A 26 -20.76 18.92 -3.37
C LYS A 26 -20.40 17.43 -3.44
N THR A 27 -19.90 16.96 -4.58
CA THR A 27 -19.51 15.56 -4.78
C THR A 27 -18.10 15.30 -4.27
N ASN A 28 -17.86 14.08 -3.79
CA ASN A 28 -16.52 13.61 -3.44
C ASN A 28 -15.79 13.14 -4.70
N ALA A 29 -14.47 13.26 -4.68
CA ALA A 29 -13.61 12.93 -5.82
C ALA A 29 -12.43 12.05 -5.43
N ILE A 30 -11.76 11.51 -6.45
CA ILE A 30 -10.51 10.78 -6.27
C ILE A 30 -9.39 11.35 -7.13
N MET A 31 -8.17 11.06 -6.71
CA MET A 31 -6.95 11.18 -7.49
C MET A 31 -6.32 9.80 -7.67
N VAL A 32 -5.93 9.48 -8.90
CA VAL A 32 -5.27 8.20 -9.21
C VAL A 32 -3.78 8.45 -9.38
N LEU A 33 -3.03 8.03 -8.36
CA LEU A 33 -1.60 8.27 -8.25
C LEU A 33 -0.88 6.94 -8.01
N PRO A 34 0.03 6.50 -8.87
CA PRO A 34 0.75 5.24 -8.72
C PRO A 34 1.53 5.15 -7.40
N THR A 35 1.83 3.93 -6.98
CA THR A 35 2.82 3.69 -5.93
C THR A 35 4.16 4.27 -6.37
N GLY A 36 4.89 4.89 -5.45
CA GLY A 36 6.15 5.58 -5.76
C GLY A 36 5.98 6.99 -6.37
N SER A 37 4.76 7.48 -6.63
CA SER A 37 4.51 8.84 -7.12
C SER A 37 4.74 9.94 -6.07
N GLY A 38 5.01 9.58 -4.81
CA GLY A 38 5.17 10.54 -3.72
C GLY A 38 3.84 11.06 -3.16
N LYS A 39 2.82 10.21 -3.07
CA LYS A 39 1.50 10.55 -2.47
C LYS A 39 1.62 11.27 -1.13
N SER A 40 2.54 10.84 -0.27
CA SER A 40 2.75 11.47 1.05
C SER A 40 3.13 12.94 0.96
N LEU A 41 3.97 13.31 -0.01
CA LEU A 41 4.36 14.70 -0.25
C LEU A 41 3.19 15.51 -0.84
N ILE A 42 2.44 14.91 -1.75
CA ILE A 42 1.24 15.55 -2.33
C ILE A 42 0.20 15.80 -1.24
N ILE A 43 -0.07 14.82 -0.35
CA ILE A 43 -0.98 14.98 0.79
C ILE A 43 -0.51 16.11 1.72
N ALA A 44 0.78 16.16 2.02
CA ALA A 44 1.37 17.20 2.87
C ALA A 44 1.18 18.60 2.27
N ASP A 45 1.48 18.77 0.97
CA ASP A 45 1.30 20.04 0.27
C ASP A 45 -0.18 20.47 0.19
N ILE A 46 -1.07 19.55 -0.14
CA ILE A 46 -2.52 19.81 -0.16
C ILE A 46 -2.97 20.28 1.22
N ALA A 47 -2.65 19.53 2.29
CA ALA A 47 -3.09 19.84 3.65
C ALA A 47 -2.51 21.17 4.16
N ALA A 48 -1.29 21.52 3.78
CA ALA A 48 -0.65 22.80 4.12
C ALA A 48 -1.35 24.00 3.45
N ARG A 49 -1.81 23.84 2.20
CA ARG A 49 -2.40 24.91 1.37
C ARG A 49 -3.91 25.10 1.60
N LEU A 50 -4.58 24.12 2.20
CA LEU A 50 -6.02 24.21 2.44
C LEU A 50 -6.34 25.09 3.65
N ASP A 51 -7.39 25.90 3.50
CA ASP A 51 -7.95 26.68 4.58
C ASP A 51 -8.82 25.81 5.52
N GLY A 52 -8.71 26.09 6.82
CA GLY A 52 -9.48 25.41 7.87
C GLY A 52 -8.90 24.03 8.23
N HIS A 53 -9.66 23.28 9.02
CA HIS A 53 -9.22 21.99 9.52
C HIS A 53 -9.31 20.92 8.44
N THR A 54 -8.26 20.13 8.32
CA THR A 54 -8.11 19.02 7.37
C THR A 54 -7.85 17.71 8.10
N LEU A 55 -8.71 16.73 7.91
CA LEU A 55 -8.55 15.38 8.45
C LEU A 55 -7.95 14.47 7.39
N VAL A 56 -6.84 13.82 7.71
CA VAL A 56 -6.12 12.93 6.81
C VAL A 56 -6.21 11.50 7.32
N PHE A 57 -6.98 10.68 6.63
CA PHE A 57 -7.10 9.26 6.95
C PHE A 57 -5.97 8.45 6.33
N GLN A 58 -5.36 7.63 7.16
CA GLN A 58 -4.34 6.67 6.78
C GLN A 58 -4.82 5.23 7.00
N PRO A 59 -4.43 4.27 6.14
CA PRO A 59 -4.96 2.91 6.17
C PRO A 59 -4.47 2.09 7.37
N SER A 60 -3.27 2.36 7.88
CA SER A 60 -2.68 1.64 9.01
C SER A 60 -1.90 2.58 9.94
N LYS A 61 -1.56 2.06 11.13
CA LYS A 61 -0.73 2.75 12.12
C LYS A 61 0.65 3.09 11.55
N GLU A 62 1.27 2.14 10.88
CA GLU A 62 2.64 2.26 10.34
C GLU A 62 2.70 3.35 9.26
N ILE A 63 1.74 3.35 8.34
CA ILE A 63 1.66 4.37 7.28
C ILE A 63 1.33 5.74 7.87
N LEU A 64 0.47 5.79 8.90
CA LEU A 64 0.15 7.02 9.60
C LEU A 64 1.41 7.63 10.23
N GLU A 65 2.17 6.85 10.98
CA GLU A 65 3.41 7.29 11.63
C GLU A 65 4.43 7.80 10.60
N GLN A 66 4.65 7.04 9.54
CA GLN A 66 5.57 7.39 8.48
C GLN A 66 5.18 8.70 7.78
N ASN A 67 3.92 8.83 7.39
CA ASN A 67 3.43 10.01 6.68
C ASN A 67 3.37 11.24 7.59
N PHE A 68 3.05 11.08 8.87
CA PHE A 68 3.07 12.16 9.86
C PHE A 68 4.50 12.68 10.10
N LYS A 69 5.46 11.77 10.35
CA LYS A 69 6.88 12.16 10.49
C LYS A 69 7.39 12.89 9.25
N LYS A 70 6.99 12.43 8.06
CA LYS A 70 7.36 13.04 6.80
C LYS A 70 6.75 14.44 6.64
N LEU A 71 5.48 14.64 7.03
CA LEU A 71 4.85 15.96 7.05
C LEU A 71 5.60 16.93 7.97
N CYS A 72 5.92 16.50 9.19
CA CYS A 72 6.71 17.31 10.13
C CYS A 72 8.09 17.66 9.58
N SER A 73 8.75 16.74 8.88
CA SER A 73 10.06 16.97 8.26
C SER A 73 10.05 18.04 7.16
N TYR A 74 8.87 18.35 6.62
CA TYR A 74 8.68 19.44 5.67
C TYR A 74 8.45 20.81 6.35
N GLY A 75 8.51 20.85 7.69
CA GLY A 75 8.32 22.08 8.46
C GLY A 75 6.86 22.44 8.73
N ILE A 76 5.93 21.52 8.49
CA ILE A 76 4.51 21.69 8.79
C ILE A 76 4.28 21.20 10.21
N LEU A 77 4.14 22.16 11.17
CA LEU A 77 4.09 21.86 12.60
C LEU A 77 2.69 21.96 13.20
N ASP A 78 1.73 22.62 12.52
CA ASP A 78 0.33 22.72 12.96
C ASP A 78 -0.43 21.43 12.60
N CYS A 79 0.06 20.32 13.15
CA CYS A 79 -0.44 18.98 12.87
C CYS A 79 -0.39 18.09 14.12
N SER A 80 -1.31 17.13 14.18
CA SER A 80 -1.42 16.18 15.30
C SER A 80 -1.84 14.80 14.82
N ILE A 81 -1.75 13.82 15.72
CA ILE A 81 -2.27 12.47 15.53
C ILE A 81 -3.47 12.24 16.43
N TYR A 82 -4.59 11.78 15.85
CA TYR A 82 -5.72 11.24 16.58
C TYR A 82 -5.81 9.72 16.32
N SER A 83 -5.20 8.95 17.21
CA SER A 83 -5.17 7.49 17.05
C SER A 83 -4.99 6.78 18.39
N ALA A 84 -5.87 5.80 18.65
CA ALA A 84 -5.78 4.94 19.82
C ALA A 84 -4.47 4.16 19.89
N SER A 85 -3.94 3.73 18.73
CA SER A 85 -2.68 3.01 18.64
C SER A 85 -1.44 3.84 19.03
N PHE A 86 -1.56 5.17 19.06
CA PHE A 86 -0.52 6.09 19.54
C PHE A 86 -0.83 6.67 20.91
N ASN A 87 -1.94 6.24 21.51
CA ASN A 87 -2.46 6.85 22.75
C ASN A 87 -2.58 8.40 22.67
N SER A 88 -2.91 8.91 21.48
CA SER A 88 -3.05 10.33 21.21
C SER A 88 -4.47 10.63 20.73
N LYS A 89 -5.04 11.71 21.30
CA LYS A 89 -6.35 12.27 20.93
C LYS A 89 -6.24 13.76 20.63
N GLU A 90 -5.10 14.18 20.12
CA GLU A 90 -4.85 15.58 19.79
C GLU A 90 -5.50 15.95 18.47
N ILE A 91 -6.12 17.13 18.42
CA ILE A 91 -6.76 17.70 17.23
C ILE A 91 -6.08 19.05 16.94
N SER A 92 -5.49 19.16 15.76
CA SER A 92 -4.88 20.40 15.23
C SER A 92 -5.50 20.74 13.88
N ARG A 93 -5.05 21.82 13.25
CA ARG A 93 -5.51 22.21 11.92
C ARG A 93 -5.36 21.08 10.89
N ILE A 94 -4.25 20.33 10.95
CA ILE A 94 -4.05 19.10 10.17
C ILE A 94 -4.03 17.93 11.16
N THR A 95 -5.02 17.05 11.09
CA THR A 95 -5.10 15.89 11.97
C THR A 95 -4.99 14.60 11.18
N PHE A 96 -3.99 13.78 11.49
CA PHE A 96 -3.83 12.45 10.94
C PHE A 96 -4.55 11.43 11.81
N ALA A 97 -5.33 10.55 11.21
CA ALA A 97 -6.11 9.56 11.94
C ALA A 97 -6.24 8.23 11.18
N THR A 98 -6.56 7.17 11.90
CA THR A 98 -7.15 5.96 11.32
C THR A 98 -8.66 6.00 11.54
N ILE A 99 -9.43 5.46 10.59
CA ILE A 99 -10.89 5.47 10.71
C ILE A 99 -11.40 4.77 11.98
N GLY A 100 -10.74 3.69 12.40
CA GLY A 100 -11.09 2.97 13.62
C GLY A 100 -11.01 3.82 14.89
N SER A 101 -10.17 4.87 14.91
CA SER A 101 -9.97 5.74 16.07
C SER A 101 -11.02 6.86 16.16
N VAL A 102 -11.57 7.31 15.04
CA VAL A 102 -12.50 8.46 15.01
C VAL A 102 -13.97 8.08 14.86
N LYS A 103 -14.27 6.88 14.39
CA LYS A 103 -15.62 6.44 14.02
C LYS A 103 -16.67 6.59 15.13
N ASN A 104 -16.25 6.47 16.39
CA ASN A 104 -17.13 6.57 17.55
C ASN A 104 -17.29 7.99 18.09
N HIS A 105 -16.56 8.96 17.55
CA HIS A 105 -16.53 10.35 17.99
C HIS A 105 -16.61 11.33 16.81
N PRO A 106 -17.56 11.15 15.85
CA PRO A 106 -17.68 12.05 14.70
C PRO A 106 -17.99 13.49 15.07
N GLU A 107 -18.62 13.69 16.23
CA GLU A 107 -18.98 15.02 16.78
C GLU A 107 -17.75 15.94 16.98
N LEU A 108 -16.59 15.36 17.28
CA LEU A 108 -15.33 16.11 17.44
C LEU A 108 -14.80 16.69 16.12
N PHE A 109 -15.27 16.18 14.98
CA PHE A 109 -14.76 16.51 13.66
C PHE A 109 -15.74 17.29 12.79
N THR A 110 -16.89 17.70 13.33
CA THR A 110 -17.92 18.44 12.56
C THR A 110 -17.47 19.83 12.09
N HIS A 111 -16.43 20.38 12.71
CA HIS A 111 -15.83 21.67 12.32
C HIS A 111 -14.76 21.52 11.22
N PHE A 112 -14.39 20.30 10.84
CA PHE A 112 -13.47 20.04 9.73
C PHE A 112 -14.14 20.37 8.41
N LYS A 113 -13.40 20.98 7.50
CA LYS A 113 -13.89 21.36 6.17
C LYS A 113 -13.44 20.39 5.08
N ASN A 114 -12.32 19.74 5.30
CA ASN A 114 -11.65 18.92 4.29
C ASN A 114 -11.32 17.54 4.88
N ILE A 115 -11.62 16.50 4.13
CA ILE A 115 -11.17 15.13 4.42
C ILE A 115 -10.34 14.62 3.25
N ILE A 116 -9.15 14.12 3.54
CA ILE A 116 -8.29 13.41 2.61
C ILE A 116 -8.23 11.94 3.04
N VAL A 117 -8.42 11.01 2.13
CA VAL A 117 -8.35 9.56 2.41
C VAL A 117 -7.26 8.94 1.57
N ASP A 118 -6.18 8.52 2.20
CA ASP A 118 -5.16 7.71 1.54
C ASP A 118 -5.65 6.27 1.38
N GLU A 119 -5.28 5.62 0.28
CA GLU A 119 -5.75 4.30 -0.14
C GLU A 119 -7.29 4.18 -0.13
N CYS A 120 -7.96 5.16 -0.74
CA CYS A 120 -9.43 5.28 -0.73
C CYS A 120 -10.18 4.10 -1.38
N HIS A 121 -9.48 3.19 -2.09
CA HIS A 121 -10.07 1.94 -2.57
C HIS A 121 -10.54 1.03 -1.42
N LEU A 122 -10.06 1.25 -0.19
CA LEU A 122 -10.51 0.54 1.02
C LEU A 122 -11.87 1.03 1.52
N VAL A 123 -12.35 2.19 1.07
CA VAL A 123 -13.66 2.74 1.48
C VAL A 123 -14.79 1.89 0.91
N ASN A 124 -15.57 1.23 1.79
CA ASN A 124 -16.76 0.51 1.36
C ASN A 124 -17.92 1.49 1.07
N PRO A 125 -18.51 1.47 -0.15
CA PRO A 125 -19.57 2.40 -0.48
C PRO A 125 -20.94 2.06 0.14
N LYS A 126 -21.16 0.79 0.51
CA LYS A 126 -22.47 0.33 1.01
C LYS A 126 -22.62 0.54 2.51
N GLU A 127 -21.59 0.19 3.26
CA GLU A 127 -21.61 0.13 4.73
C GLU A 127 -20.19 0.26 5.29
N GLY A 128 -20.08 0.52 6.57
CA GLY A 128 -18.83 0.52 7.32
C GLY A 128 -18.37 1.90 7.77
N MET A 129 -17.30 1.86 8.55
CA MET A 129 -16.82 2.98 9.35
C MET A 129 -16.64 4.30 8.59
N TYR A 130 -16.14 4.24 7.36
CA TYR A 130 -15.95 5.46 6.56
C TYR A 130 -17.27 6.09 6.14
N LYS A 131 -18.22 5.26 5.67
CA LYS A 131 -19.52 5.77 5.25
C LYS A 131 -20.26 6.42 6.42
N ASP A 132 -20.33 5.76 7.55
CA ASP A 132 -21.00 6.26 8.75
C ASP A 132 -20.37 7.58 9.22
N PHE A 133 -19.04 7.67 9.18
CA PHE A 133 -18.31 8.88 9.54
C PHE A 133 -18.59 10.03 8.55
N PHE A 134 -18.56 9.79 7.25
CA PHE A 134 -18.83 10.82 6.24
C PHE A 134 -20.27 11.34 6.31
N ASP A 135 -21.23 10.45 6.57
CA ASP A 135 -22.63 10.81 6.73
C ASP A 135 -22.85 11.70 7.98
N ALA A 136 -22.06 11.50 9.03
CA ALA A 136 -22.12 12.31 10.27
C ALA A 136 -21.43 13.68 10.12
N VAL A 137 -20.22 13.71 9.54
CA VAL A 137 -19.40 14.94 9.48
C VAL A 137 -19.78 15.83 8.28
N LYS A 138 -20.30 15.26 7.20
CA LYS A 138 -20.83 15.95 6.01
C LYS A 138 -19.89 16.96 5.36
N CYS A 139 -18.59 16.66 5.31
CA CYS A 139 -17.64 17.51 4.63
C CYS A 139 -17.15 16.88 3.31
N LYS A 140 -16.42 17.67 2.54
CA LYS A 140 -15.89 17.26 1.24
C LYS A 140 -14.78 16.26 1.42
N VAL A 141 -14.79 15.19 0.61
CA VAL A 141 -13.81 14.10 0.69
C VAL A 141 -13.05 13.98 -0.62
N LEU A 142 -11.73 13.96 -0.52
CA LEU A 142 -10.81 13.62 -1.60
C LEU A 142 -10.10 12.31 -1.27
N GLY A 143 -10.28 11.30 -2.11
CA GLY A 143 -9.56 10.05 -2.01
C GLY A 143 -8.30 10.02 -2.87
N LEU A 144 -7.22 9.44 -2.39
CA LEU A 144 -6.03 9.12 -3.17
C LEU A 144 -5.85 7.60 -3.23
N THR A 145 -5.49 7.07 -4.38
CA THR A 145 -5.20 5.64 -4.54
C THR A 145 -4.35 5.36 -5.78
N ALA A 146 -3.57 4.30 -5.74
CA ALA A 146 -2.91 3.74 -6.91
C ALA A 146 -3.82 2.76 -7.68
N THR A 147 -4.78 2.15 -6.98
CA THR A 147 -5.65 1.08 -7.49
C THR A 147 -7.12 1.48 -7.36
N PRO A 148 -7.66 2.26 -8.31
CA PRO A 148 -9.02 2.82 -8.21
C PRO A 148 -10.12 1.77 -8.49
N TYR A 149 -9.89 0.51 -8.15
CA TYR A 149 -10.77 -0.61 -8.43
C TYR A 149 -11.15 -1.37 -7.18
N ARG A 150 -12.34 -1.94 -7.18
CA ARG A 150 -12.81 -2.90 -6.18
C ARG A 150 -13.32 -4.17 -6.86
N LEU A 151 -13.02 -5.31 -6.24
CA LEU A 151 -13.61 -6.56 -6.66
C LEU A 151 -15.11 -6.56 -6.29
N SER A 152 -15.95 -6.82 -7.26
CA SER A 152 -17.38 -6.99 -7.10
C SER A 152 -17.75 -8.39 -7.59
N SER A 153 -18.19 -9.24 -6.69
CA SER A 153 -18.65 -10.58 -7.04
C SER A 153 -20.14 -10.57 -7.39
N SER A 154 -20.50 -11.23 -8.49
CA SER A 154 -21.88 -11.49 -8.91
C SER A 154 -22.05 -12.99 -9.09
N ARG A 155 -23.25 -13.50 -8.74
CA ARG A 155 -23.56 -14.92 -8.94
C ARG A 155 -23.55 -15.32 -10.43
N ASP A 156 -23.95 -14.40 -11.30
CA ASP A 156 -24.10 -14.67 -12.73
C ASP A 156 -22.84 -14.43 -13.56
N PHE A 157 -21.96 -13.53 -13.10
CA PHE A 157 -20.80 -13.06 -13.87
C PHE A 157 -19.45 -13.28 -13.17
N GLY A 158 -19.45 -13.97 -12.02
CA GLY A 158 -18.23 -14.16 -11.23
C GLY A 158 -17.70 -12.86 -10.62
N SER A 159 -16.38 -12.76 -10.44
CA SER A 159 -15.74 -11.60 -9.86
C SER A 159 -15.31 -10.61 -10.94
N MET A 160 -15.74 -9.36 -10.81
CA MET A 160 -15.40 -8.27 -11.72
C MET A 160 -14.72 -7.12 -10.98
N LEU A 161 -13.72 -6.50 -11.61
CA LEU A 161 -13.15 -5.25 -11.12
C LEU A 161 -14.07 -4.08 -11.53
N LYS A 162 -14.54 -3.32 -10.55
CA LYS A 162 -15.30 -2.10 -10.76
C LYS A 162 -14.49 -0.89 -10.35
N PHE A 163 -14.47 0.12 -11.21
CA PHE A 163 -13.88 1.40 -10.88
C PHE A 163 -14.65 2.05 -9.72
N ILE A 164 -13.97 2.58 -8.71
CA ILE A 164 -14.63 3.02 -7.46
C ILE A 164 -15.62 4.17 -7.66
N THR A 165 -15.46 5.00 -8.69
CA THR A 165 -16.46 6.04 -9.06
C THR A 165 -17.69 5.46 -9.80
N ARG A 166 -17.67 4.17 -10.14
CA ARG A 166 -18.79 3.45 -10.79
C ARG A 166 -19.50 2.48 -9.84
N THR A 167 -19.09 2.41 -8.57
CA THR A 167 -19.77 1.59 -7.56
C THR A 167 -20.98 2.32 -6.99
N LYS A 168 -22.09 1.61 -6.78
CA LYS A 168 -23.30 2.17 -6.16
C LYS A 168 -23.48 1.59 -4.75
N PRO A 169 -23.88 2.40 -3.75
CA PRO A 169 -24.02 3.87 -3.78
C PRO A 169 -22.69 4.58 -4.06
N HIS A 170 -22.74 5.79 -4.61
CA HIS A 170 -21.53 6.56 -4.92
C HIS A 170 -20.98 7.24 -3.66
N VAL A 171 -19.78 6.86 -3.23
CA VAL A 171 -18.99 7.66 -2.26
C VAL A 171 -18.16 8.68 -3.02
N PHE A 172 -17.52 8.25 -4.11
CA PHE A 172 -16.75 9.09 -5.01
C PHE A 172 -17.42 9.12 -6.38
N SER A 173 -17.49 10.30 -7.02
CA SER A 173 -18.23 10.49 -8.26
C SER A 173 -17.33 10.79 -9.46
N GLU A 174 -16.11 11.23 -9.25
CA GLU A 174 -15.22 11.68 -10.32
C GLU A 174 -13.74 11.48 -9.99
N VAL A 175 -12.92 11.51 -11.04
CA VAL A 175 -11.47 11.59 -10.98
C VAL A 175 -11.07 13.02 -11.34
N ILE A 176 -10.43 13.74 -10.39
CA ILE A 176 -10.00 15.12 -10.63
C ILE A 176 -8.57 15.20 -11.17
N TYR A 177 -7.77 14.18 -10.93
CA TYR A 177 -6.40 14.09 -11.44
C TYR A 177 -5.95 12.63 -11.53
N HIS A 178 -5.12 12.34 -12.52
CA HIS A 178 -4.44 11.05 -12.63
C HIS A 178 -3.08 11.21 -13.31
N VAL A 179 -2.15 10.32 -12.99
CA VAL A 179 -0.89 10.15 -13.70
C VAL A 179 -0.66 8.66 -13.97
N GLN A 180 -0.18 8.33 -15.16
CA GLN A 180 0.08 6.95 -15.55
C GLN A 180 1.44 6.46 -15.04
N ILE A 181 1.55 5.17 -14.74
CA ILE A 181 2.83 4.53 -14.39
C ILE A 181 3.85 4.73 -15.51
N SER A 182 3.43 4.56 -16.78
CA SER A 182 4.27 4.76 -17.96
C SER A 182 4.89 6.16 -17.98
N THR A 183 4.10 7.20 -17.69
CA THR A 183 4.60 8.58 -17.62
C THR A 183 5.72 8.74 -16.58
N LEU A 184 5.58 8.10 -15.41
CA LEU A 184 6.60 8.19 -14.35
C LEU A 184 7.85 7.35 -14.68
N LEU A 185 7.69 6.24 -15.42
CA LEU A 185 8.80 5.44 -15.94
C LEU A 185 9.58 6.22 -17.02
N ASP A 186 8.86 6.85 -17.97
CA ASP A 186 9.46 7.64 -19.05
C ASP A 186 10.23 8.86 -18.51
N MET A 187 9.72 9.46 -17.42
CA MET A 187 10.40 10.57 -16.72
C MET A 187 11.54 10.09 -15.80
N GLY A 188 11.79 8.80 -15.68
CA GLY A 188 12.83 8.25 -14.80
C GLY A 188 12.53 8.38 -13.29
N TYR A 189 11.27 8.60 -12.92
CA TYR A 189 10.86 8.70 -11.51
C TYR A 189 10.54 7.35 -10.87
N LEU A 190 10.32 6.32 -11.68
CA LEU A 190 10.20 4.94 -11.26
C LEU A 190 11.28 4.10 -11.93
N ALA A 191 11.77 3.09 -11.22
CA ALA A 191 12.69 2.11 -11.79
C ALA A 191 11.97 1.25 -12.82
N LYS A 192 12.67 0.92 -13.91
CA LYS A 192 12.20 -0.09 -14.86
C LYS A 192 12.16 -1.44 -14.17
N LEU A 193 11.13 -2.20 -14.45
CA LEU A 193 10.95 -3.55 -13.96
C LEU A 193 11.24 -4.55 -15.08
N ASP A 194 12.29 -5.35 -14.90
CA ASP A 194 12.57 -6.51 -15.74
C ASP A 194 11.85 -7.71 -15.12
N TYR A 195 10.87 -8.24 -15.83
CA TYR A 195 10.04 -9.33 -15.35
C TYR A 195 10.54 -10.68 -15.91
N TYR A 196 10.84 -11.61 -15.01
CA TYR A 196 11.27 -12.95 -15.36
C TYR A 196 10.30 -13.97 -14.78
N SER A 197 9.73 -14.81 -15.65
CA SER A 197 9.00 -16.00 -15.21
C SER A 197 9.96 -17.18 -15.20
N MET A 198 10.09 -17.82 -14.03
CA MET A 198 10.93 -18.99 -13.85
C MET A 198 10.05 -20.21 -13.64
N ASN A 199 9.57 -20.81 -14.73
CA ASN A 199 8.78 -22.02 -14.67
C ASN A 199 9.63 -23.20 -15.11
N PRO A 200 9.97 -24.15 -14.21
CA PRO A 200 10.54 -25.42 -14.62
C PRO A 200 9.57 -26.19 -15.53
N SER A 201 10.10 -27.04 -16.37
CA SER A 201 9.29 -27.96 -17.17
C SER A 201 8.40 -28.81 -16.25
N GLY A 202 7.09 -28.78 -16.48
CA GLY A 202 6.09 -29.48 -15.66
C GLY A 202 5.32 -28.63 -14.65
N TRP A 203 5.62 -27.34 -14.52
CA TRP A 203 4.88 -26.42 -13.64
C TRP A 203 3.62 -25.83 -14.28
N ASN A 204 3.44 -26.00 -15.58
CA ASN A 204 2.28 -25.46 -16.29
C ASN A 204 0.94 -26.13 -15.91
N GLU A 205 0.97 -27.17 -15.07
CA GLU A 205 -0.19 -27.97 -14.69
C GLU A 205 -0.34 -28.04 -13.16
N LEU A 206 -0.31 -26.90 -12.47
CA LEU A 206 -0.63 -26.88 -11.05
C LEU A 206 -2.13 -27.13 -10.86
N ASN A 207 -2.48 -28.22 -10.17
CA ASN A 207 -3.87 -28.56 -9.86
C ASN A 207 -4.33 -27.83 -8.57
N LEU A 208 -4.54 -26.51 -8.68
CA LEU A 208 -4.92 -25.66 -7.59
C LEU A 208 -6.45 -25.55 -7.48
N LYS A 209 -6.97 -25.65 -6.25
CA LYS A 209 -8.39 -25.48 -5.96
C LYS A 209 -8.64 -24.09 -5.40
N VAL A 210 -9.60 -23.41 -5.98
CA VAL A 210 -10.05 -22.10 -5.51
C VAL A 210 -10.80 -22.26 -4.18
N ASN A 211 -10.65 -21.29 -3.28
CA ASN A 211 -11.37 -21.25 -2.02
C ASN A 211 -12.88 -20.93 -2.20
N THR A 212 -13.68 -21.07 -1.16
CA THR A 212 -15.14 -20.85 -1.20
C THR A 212 -15.56 -19.45 -1.59
N THR A 213 -14.69 -18.45 -1.38
CA THR A 213 -14.97 -17.06 -1.76
C THR A 213 -14.58 -16.73 -3.21
N GLY A 214 -13.86 -17.63 -3.89
CA GLY A 214 -13.35 -17.39 -5.24
C GLY A 214 -12.22 -16.37 -5.32
N ALA A 215 -11.66 -15.96 -4.17
CA ALA A 215 -10.67 -14.88 -4.10
C ALA A 215 -9.21 -15.35 -4.06
N ASP A 216 -8.96 -16.61 -3.72
CA ASP A 216 -7.61 -17.20 -3.68
C ASP A 216 -7.70 -18.75 -3.73
N TYR A 217 -6.55 -19.41 -3.87
CA TYR A 217 -6.43 -20.86 -3.79
C TYR A 217 -6.47 -21.37 -2.36
N THR A 218 -6.94 -22.63 -2.16
CA THR A 218 -6.91 -23.27 -0.85
C THR A 218 -5.49 -23.66 -0.46
N ASP A 219 -5.09 -23.40 0.78
CA ASP A 219 -3.74 -23.71 1.29
C ASP A 219 -3.37 -25.17 1.10
N ARG A 220 -4.34 -26.08 1.37
CA ARG A 220 -4.14 -27.52 1.19
C ARG A 220 -3.78 -27.90 -0.26
N SER A 221 -4.41 -27.28 -1.27
CA SER A 221 -4.08 -27.57 -2.68
C SER A 221 -2.71 -27.04 -3.06
N VAL A 222 -2.35 -25.86 -2.57
CA VAL A 222 -1.04 -25.26 -2.82
C VAL A 222 0.08 -26.07 -2.16
N GLN A 223 -0.07 -26.45 -0.88
CA GLN A 223 0.93 -27.27 -0.19
C GLN A 223 1.17 -28.60 -0.89
N LYS A 224 0.10 -29.30 -1.29
CA LYS A 224 0.20 -30.57 -2.01
C LYS A 224 0.98 -30.42 -3.33
N GLU A 225 0.71 -29.36 -4.08
CA GLU A 225 1.42 -29.11 -5.34
C GLU A 225 2.88 -28.72 -5.09
N TYR A 226 3.17 -27.90 -4.09
CA TYR A 226 4.53 -27.54 -3.71
C TYR A 226 5.40 -28.74 -3.34
N GLU A 227 4.82 -29.72 -2.61
CA GLU A 227 5.49 -30.99 -2.30
C GLU A 227 5.70 -31.84 -3.57
N ARG A 228 4.69 -31.93 -4.45
CA ARG A 228 4.77 -32.70 -5.68
C ARG A 228 5.88 -32.24 -6.64
N ILE A 229 6.12 -30.93 -6.72
CA ILE A 229 7.06 -30.33 -7.68
C ILE A 229 8.41 -29.96 -7.04
N ASP A 230 8.66 -30.34 -5.78
CA ASP A 230 9.82 -29.90 -5.01
C ASP A 230 10.05 -28.37 -5.06
N PHE A 231 8.95 -27.63 -4.82
CA PHE A 231 8.98 -26.16 -4.86
C PHE A 231 10.04 -25.56 -3.94
N TYR A 232 10.22 -26.15 -2.77
CA TYR A 232 11.13 -25.64 -1.75
C TYR A 232 12.60 -25.67 -2.21
N GLY A 233 13.06 -26.80 -2.75
CA GLY A 233 14.40 -26.93 -3.29
C GLY A 233 14.64 -25.99 -4.47
N TYR A 234 13.63 -25.88 -5.33
CA TYR A 234 13.71 -25.00 -6.48
C TYR A 234 13.77 -23.51 -6.07
N LEU A 235 12.97 -23.09 -5.11
CA LEU A 235 13.00 -21.71 -4.61
C LEU A 235 14.38 -21.33 -4.02
N VAL A 236 14.96 -22.22 -3.21
CA VAL A 236 16.33 -22.06 -2.69
C VAL A 236 17.33 -21.91 -3.84
N HIS A 237 17.26 -22.77 -4.84
CA HIS A 237 18.14 -22.70 -6.01
C HIS A 237 18.01 -21.37 -6.77
N ILE A 238 16.79 -20.88 -6.99
CA ILE A 238 16.56 -19.58 -7.63
C ILE A 238 17.20 -18.46 -6.84
N VAL A 239 16.94 -18.40 -5.53
CA VAL A 239 17.46 -17.32 -4.69
C VAL A 239 19.00 -17.36 -4.63
N GLN A 240 19.62 -18.55 -4.52
CA GLN A 240 21.07 -18.69 -4.61
C GLN A 240 21.63 -18.20 -5.95
N ARG A 241 20.95 -18.46 -7.05
CA ARG A 241 21.35 -17.93 -8.39
C ARG A 241 21.21 -16.42 -8.48
N LEU A 242 20.18 -15.83 -7.85
CA LEU A 242 20.02 -14.38 -7.79
C LEU A 242 21.10 -13.71 -6.94
N MET A 243 21.53 -14.36 -5.86
CA MET A 243 22.64 -13.88 -5.02
C MET A 243 23.98 -13.92 -5.75
N ASN A 244 24.16 -14.90 -6.65
CA ASN A 244 25.39 -15.13 -7.40
C ASN A 244 25.11 -15.16 -8.91
N PRO A 245 24.73 -14.03 -9.51
CA PRO A 245 24.40 -13.96 -10.93
C PRO A 245 25.65 -14.21 -11.79
N LYS A 246 25.47 -14.95 -12.89
CA LYS A 246 26.57 -15.21 -13.85
C LYS A 246 27.01 -13.95 -14.61
N ALA A 247 26.14 -12.96 -14.73
CA ALA A 247 26.37 -11.67 -15.36
C ALA A 247 25.66 -10.58 -14.53
N GLY A 248 26.22 -9.37 -14.56
CA GLY A 248 25.72 -8.25 -13.76
C GLY A 248 26.37 -8.17 -12.36
N GLY A 249 26.05 -7.11 -11.63
CA GLY A 249 26.58 -6.87 -10.30
C GLY A 249 25.86 -7.69 -9.22
N LYS A 250 26.44 -7.75 -8.02
CA LYS A 250 25.81 -8.35 -6.83
C LYS A 250 24.50 -7.63 -6.54
N ARG A 251 23.44 -8.40 -6.23
CA ARG A 251 22.16 -7.84 -5.80
C ARG A 251 22.30 -7.10 -4.47
N LYS A 252 21.62 -5.96 -4.35
CA LYS A 252 21.64 -5.14 -3.13
C LYS A 252 20.74 -5.71 -2.06
N GLY A 253 19.61 -6.30 -2.44
CA GLY A 253 18.69 -6.96 -1.54
C GLY A 253 17.66 -7.82 -2.31
N ILE A 254 17.36 -8.99 -1.78
CA ILE A 254 16.36 -9.91 -2.35
C ILE A 254 15.21 -10.06 -1.37
N LEU A 255 14.03 -9.56 -1.73
CA LEU A 255 12.80 -9.74 -0.97
C LEU A 255 11.96 -10.86 -1.57
N VAL A 256 11.70 -11.91 -0.80
CA VAL A 256 10.95 -13.10 -1.26
C VAL A 256 9.58 -13.11 -0.61
N PHE A 257 8.52 -13.03 -1.39
CA PHE A 257 7.14 -13.20 -0.92
C PHE A 257 6.76 -14.66 -0.95
N THR A 258 6.65 -15.28 0.21
CA THR A 258 6.23 -16.67 0.37
C THR A 258 4.78 -16.76 0.84
N ARG A 259 4.14 -17.91 0.63
CA ARG A 259 2.77 -18.16 1.11
C ARG A 259 2.76 -18.71 2.52
N PHE A 260 3.65 -19.65 2.83
CA PHE A 260 3.71 -20.32 4.13
C PHE A 260 5.04 -20.06 4.81
N LEU A 261 5.08 -20.27 6.12
CA LEU A 261 6.30 -20.14 6.92
C LEU A 261 7.37 -21.17 6.50
N LYS A 262 6.94 -22.35 6.06
CA LYS A 262 7.83 -23.46 5.65
C LYS A 262 8.79 -23.05 4.52
N GLU A 263 8.35 -22.28 3.50
CA GLU A 263 9.25 -21.79 2.46
C GLU A 263 10.27 -20.80 3.02
N ALA A 264 9.83 -19.92 3.92
CA ALA A 264 10.68 -18.93 4.54
C ALA A 264 11.76 -19.59 5.43
N GLU A 265 11.38 -20.60 6.22
CA GLU A 265 12.29 -21.39 7.04
C GLU A 265 13.32 -22.14 6.17
N GLN A 266 12.88 -22.76 5.09
CA GLN A 266 13.78 -23.46 4.17
C GLN A 266 14.82 -22.52 3.56
N LEU A 267 14.40 -21.29 3.21
CA LEU A 267 15.33 -20.26 2.72
C LEU A 267 16.38 -19.89 3.78
N THR A 268 15.97 -19.64 5.03
CA THR A 268 16.90 -19.25 6.09
C THR A 268 17.86 -20.35 6.48
N TRP A 269 17.44 -21.61 6.42
CA TRP A 269 18.32 -22.75 6.66
C TRP A 269 19.35 -22.95 5.54
N SER A 270 18.95 -22.66 4.31
CA SER A 270 19.77 -22.93 3.12
C SER A 270 20.64 -21.74 2.69
N ILE A 271 20.31 -20.53 3.15
CA ILE A 271 20.97 -19.28 2.75
C ILE A 271 21.51 -18.56 3.97
N PRO A 272 22.84 -18.58 4.19
CA PRO A 272 23.46 -17.87 5.31
C PRO A 272 23.11 -16.37 5.31
N GLY A 273 22.71 -15.86 6.47
CA GLY A 273 22.35 -14.46 6.64
C GLY A 273 20.94 -14.08 6.16
N ALA A 274 20.14 -15.03 5.65
CA ALA A 274 18.74 -14.78 5.36
C ALA A 274 17.92 -14.64 6.64
N ALA A 275 16.87 -13.81 6.60
CA ALA A 275 15.95 -13.59 7.71
C ALA A 275 14.48 -13.76 7.31
N ILE A 276 13.62 -14.03 8.30
CA ILE A 276 12.17 -14.16 8.12
C ILE A 276 11.47 -12.97 8.74
N VAL A 277 10.47 -12.46 8.04
CA VAL A 277 9.48 -11.50 8.57
C VAL A 277 8.09 -12.09 8.36
N SER A 278 7.36 -12.33 9.45
CA SER A 278 6.00 -12.88 9.44
C SER A 278 5.08 -12.11 10.39
N GLY A 279 3.80 -12.50 10.46
CA GLY A 279 2.85 -11.96 11.42
C GLY A 279 3.27 -12.16 12.88
N ASP A 280 3.98 -13.26 13.17
CA ASP A 280 4.45 -13.62 14.51
C ASP A 280 5.77 -12.93 14.89
N THR A 281 6.46 -12.28 13.95
CA THR A 281 7.72 -11.56 14.23
C THR A 281 7.41 -10.32 15.09
N PRO A 282 7.97 -10.22 16.32
CA PRO A 282 7.78 -9.07 17.19
C PRO A 282 8.17 -7.75 16.50
N LYS A 283 7.47 -6.66 16.83
CA LYS A 283 7.66 -5.36 16.15
C LYS A 283 9.12 -4.90 16.15
N GLY A 284 9.77 -4.90 17.32
CA GLY A 284 11.16 -4.45 17.45
C GLY A 284 12.16 -5.33 16.69
N GLU A 285 11.91 -6.64 16.62
CA GLU A 285 12.73 -7.56 15.84
C GLU A 285 12.53 -7.34 14.34
N ARG A 286 11.29 -7.14 13.91
CA ARG A 286 10.96 -6.80 12.52
C ARG A 286 11.66 -5.52 12.06
N GLU A 287 11.61 -4.46 12.88
CA GLU A 287 12.29 -3.20 12.59
C GLU A 287 13.80 -3.43 12.44
N ARG A 288 14.43 -4.16 13.36
CA ARG A 288 15.87 -4.50 13.30
C ARG A 288 16.23 -5.29 12.04
N ILE A 289 15.43 -6.31 11.67
CA ILE A 289 15.66 -7.09 10.45
C ILE A 289 15.60 -6.20 9.21
N LEU A 290 14.59 -5.33 9.14
CA LEU A 290 14.39 -4.45 7.99
C LEU A 290 15.46 -3.36 7.88
N GLU A 291 15.95 -2.83 8.99
CA GLU A 291 17.09 -1.91 9.02
C GLU A 291 18.39 -2.59 8.55
N ALA A 292 18.68 -3.78 9.07
CA ALA A 292 19.83 -4.57 8.63
C ALA A 292 19.74 -4.97 7.15
N PHE A 293 18.54 -5.27 6.66
CA PHE A 293 18.31 -5.54 5.24
C PHE A 293 18.58 -4.29 4.36
N LYS A 294 18.10 -3.13 4.79
CA LYS A 294 18.38 -1.85 4.11
C LYS A 294 19.85 -1.46 4.16
N ALA A 295 20.55 -1.82 5.23
CA ALA A 295 21.98 -1.63 5.35
C ALA A 295 22.82 -2.61 4.51
N GLY A 296 22.19 -3.65 3.93
CA GLY A 296 22.86 -4.69 3.16
C GLY A 296 23.57 -5.76 3.99
N GLU A 297 23.32 -5.78 5.30
CA GLU A 297 23.83 -6.80 6.24
C GLU A 297 23.07 -8.13 6.09
N ILE A 298 21.77 -8.05 5.80
CA ILE A 298 20.91 -9.19 5.47
C ILE A 298 20.69 -9.21 3.96
N PRO A 299 21.16 -10.24 3.23
CA PRO A 299 21.05 -10.29 1.77
C PRO A 299 19.66 -10.68 1.28
N VAL A 300 18.92 -11.48 2.07
CA VAL A 300 17.61 -12.04 1.70
C VAL A 300 16.65 -11.93 2.86
N VAL A 301 15.47 -11.37 2.60
CA VAL A 301 14.35 -11.40 3.53
C VAL A 301 13.19 -12.19 2.94
N ALA A 302 12.78 -13.25 3.63
CA ALA A 302 11.58 -14.01 3.33
C ALA A 302 10.40 -13.39 4.08
N ASN A 303 9.40 -12.93 3.34
CA ASN A 303 8.21 -12.27 3.88
C ASN A 303 6.98 -13.16 3.77
N VAL A 304 6.34 -13.41 4.90
CA VAL A 304 5.09 -14.18 4.99
C VAL A 304 3.94 -13.23 5.36
N GLY A 305 3.31 -12.64 4.34
CA GLY A 305 2.05 -11.90 4.47
C GLY A 305 2.12 -10.53 5.18
N VAL A 306 3.30 -9.99 5.49
CA VAL A 306 3.43 -8.76 6.32
C VAL A 306 3.83 -7.54 5.51
N LEU A 307 4.82 -7.64 4.63
CA LEU A 307 5.37 -6.50 3.89
C LEU A 307 4.60 -6.23 2.58
N THR A 308 3.30 -6.38 2.62
CA THR A 308 2.43 -6.18 1.44
C THR A 308 2.13 -4.71 1.17
N THR A 309 2.20 -3.88 2.22
CA THR A 309 1.96 -2.43 2.15
C THR A 309 2.91 -1.69 3.08
N GLY A 310 3.30 -0.48 2.72
CA GLY A 310 4.07 0.41 3.61
C GLY A 310 5.56 0.10 3.75
N PHE A 311 6.09 -0.91 3.08
CA PHE A 311 7.54 -1.14 3.04
C PHE A 311 8.18 -0.29 1.95
N ASP A 312 9.07 0.61 2.34
CA ASP A 312 9.80 1.52 1.45
C ASP A 312 11.31 1.23 1.54
N TYR A 313 11.87 0.75 0.42
CA TYR A 313 13.29 0.53 0.25
C TYR A 313 13.67 0.85 -1.19
N PRO A 314 14.05 2.11 -1.49
CA PRO A 314 14.33 2.57 -2.85
C PRO A 314 15.47 1.81 -3.55
N GLU A 315 16.40 1.24 -2.80
CA GLU A 315 17.53 0.48 -3.34
C GLU A 315 17.26 -1.01 -3.53
N LEU A 316 16.04 -1.50 -3.18
CA LEU A 316 15.64 -2.88 -3.42
C LEU A 316 15.66 -3.17 -4.93
N ASP A 317 16.47 -4.11 -5.34
CA ASP A 317 16.66 -4.42 -6.75
C ASP A 317 16.05 -5.76 -7.18
N THR A 318 15.63 -6.61 -6.24
CA THR A 318 15.12 -7.94 -6.57
C THR A 318 13.93 -8.32 -5.71
N VAL A 319 12.82 -8.67 -6.35
CA VAL A 319 11.63 -9.22 -5.69
C VAL A 319 11.32 -10.58 -6.29
N VAL A 320 11.15 -11.57 -5.43
CA VAL A 320 10.75 -12.95 -5.82
C VAL A 320 9.32 -13.20 -5.33
N MET A 321 8.39 -13.36 -6.28
CA MET A 321 7.01 -13.72 -5.98
C MET A 321 6.88 -15.25 -5.95
N ALA A 322 7.08 -15.83 -4.78
CA ALA A 322 7.09 -17.28 -4.56
C ALA A 322 5.73 -17.79 -4.06
N ARG A 323 4.64 -17.24 -4.59
CA ARG A 323 3.27 -17.65 -4.24
C ARG A 323 2.35 -17.58 -5.46
N PRO A 324 1.47 -18.58 -5.66
CA PRO A 324 0.44 -18.47 -6.68
C PRO A 324 -0.56 -17.39 -6.27
N THR A 325 -0.97 -16.57 -7.21
CA THR A 325 -2.00 -15.53 -7.04
C THR A 325 -3.05 -15.68 -8.14
N MET A 326 -4.31 -15.40 -7.82
CA MET A 326 -5.38 -15.31 -8.81
C MET A 326 -5.43 -13.94 -9.46
#